data_47225088f22cf2b89e25f1ab93434a8f
#
_entry.id   47225088f22cf2b89e25f1ab93434a8f
#
_cell.length_a   1.000
_cell.length_b   1.000
_cell.length_c   1.000
_cell.angle_alpha   90.00
_cell.angle_beta   90.00
_cell.angle_gamma   90.00
#
_symmetry.space_group_name_H-M   'P 1'
#
loop_
_entity.id
_entity.type
_entity.pdbx_description
1 polymer ?
#
loop_
_entity_poly.entity_id
_entity_poly.type
_entity_poly.pdbx_seq_one_letter_code
_entity_poly.pdbx_strand_id
1 'polypeptide(L)'
;GKVHLYGQSWGTWLGIEYALTYADNFKTLTLADGAADIPHLVSELKRLRQALGPETEAMMQRHEAEGTLDHAEYQAAITILNYRHVCRLDIWPDAVNRSLSDWNMAPYTAIQGPNEFCYTGSIKDWNRIADMTRIDQPALVLCGMHDELTPACSQKMHDALPNSEIKVFKNS
;
A
#
# COMPACT_ATOMS: atom_id res chain seq x y z
N GLY A 1 -25.71 7.51 14.16
CA GLY A 1 -25.90 6.12 13.65
C GLY A 1 -24.60 5.55 13.15
N LYS A 2 -24.49 4.20 13.04
CA LYS A 2 -23.29 3.51 12.54
C LYS A 2 -23.14 3.71 11.03
N VAL A 3 -21.90 3.88 10.56
CA VAL A 3 -21.52 4.03 9.15
C VAL A 3 -20.98 2.73 8.54
N HIS A 4 -20.84 2.67 7.22
CA HIS A 4 -20.00 1.71 6.52
C HIS A 4 -18.65 2.39 6.28
N LEU A 5 -17.57 1.78 6.71
CA LEU A 5 -16.23 2.34 6.62
C LEU A 5 -15.51 1.76 5.40
N TYR A 6 -14.91 2.62 4.60
CA TYR A 6 -14.08 2.24 3.46
C TYR A 6 -12.73 2.95 3.55
N GLY A 7 -11.65 2.20 3.42
CA GLY A 7 -10.28 2.70 3.34
C GLY A 7 -9.55 2.11 2.14
N GLN A 8 -8.86 2.95 1.36
CA GLN A 8 -8.04 2.53 0.24
C GLN A 8 -6.62 3.07 0.41
N SER A 9 -5.61 2.25 0.12
CA SER A 9 -4.19 2.59 0.28
C SER A 9 -3.92 3.09 1.71
N TRP A 10 -3.43 4.31 1.90
CA TRP A 10 -3.24 4.94 3.22
C TRP A 10 -4.53 4.93 4.07
N GLY A 11 -5.69 5.04 3.43
CA GLY A 11 -6.99 4.93 4.11
C GLY A 11 -7.22 3.55 4.76
N THR A 12 -6.53 2.50 4.34
CA THR A 12 -6.54 1.19 5.00
C THR A 12 -5.93 1.27 6.40
N TRP A 13 -4.79 1.93 6.55
CA TRP A 13 -4.14 2.11 7.86
C TRP A 13 -5.01 2.92 8.80
N LEU A 14 -5.55 4.05 8.31
CA LEU A 14 -6.50 4.88 9.07
C LEU A 14 -7.77 4.10 9.43
N GLY A 15 -8.30 3.31 8.51
CA GLY A 15 -9.49 2.48 8.72
C GLY A 15 -9.28 1.42 9.79
N ILE A 16 -8.12 0.77 9.83
CA ILE A 16 -7.75 -0.21 10.87
C ILE A 16 -7.64 0.48 12.24
N GLU A 17 -6.92 1.59 12.35
CA GLU A 17 -6.80 2.34 13.61
C GLU A 17 -8.17 2.84 14.10
N TYR A 18 -9.01 3.33 13.18
CA TYR A 18 -10.37 3.74 13.51
C TYR A 18 -11.20 2.55 14.01
N ALA A 19 -11.15 1.41 13.32
CA ALA A 19 -11.91 0.22 13.69
C ALA A 19 -11.50 -0.33 15.06
N LEU A 20 -10.22 -0.33 15.37
CA LEU A 20 -9.70 -0.76 16.67
C LEU A 20 -10.08 0.18 17.82
N THR A 21 -10.23 1.47 17.51
CA THR A 21 -10.53 2.51 18.53
C THR A 21 -12.03 2.71 18.72
N TYR A 22 -12.83 2.62 17.65
CA TYR A 22 -14.25 3.03 17.62
C TYR A 22 -15.16 1.92 17.07
N ALA A 23 -15.01 0.71 17.59
CA ALA A 23 -15.73 -0.49 17.12
C ALA A 23 -17.25 -0.32 17.04
N ASP A 24 -17.85 0.51 17.92
CA ASP A 24 -19.30 0.75 17.95
C ASP A 24 -19.80 1.74 16.89
N ASN A 25 -18.93 2.42 16.17
CA ASN A 25 -19.30 3.49 15.27
C ASN A 25 -19.53 3.03 13.82
N PHE A 26 -19.20 1.81 13.46
CA PHE A 26 -19.36 1.30 12.10
C PHE A 26 -20.06 -0.07 12.05
N LYS A 27 -20.61 -0.40 10.88
CA LYS A 27 -21.34 -1.64 10.61
C LYS A 27 -20.47 -2.64 9.85
N THR A 28 -19.72 -2.16 8.88
CA THR A 28 -18.82 -2.97 8.02
C THR A 28 -17.55 -2.19 7.72
N LEU A 29 -16.47 -2.93 7.47
CA LEU A 29 -15.16 -2.39 7.09
C LEU A 29 -14.78 -2.92 5.71
N THR A 30 -14.42 -2.03 4.79
CA THR A 30 -13.79 -2.40 3.52
C THR A 30 -12.37 -1.86 3.47
N LEU A 31 -11.40 -2.74 3.27
CA LEU A 31 -9.98 -2.44 3.16
C LEU A 31 -9.54 -2.77 1.73
N ALA A 32 -9.23 -1.75 0.95
CA ALA A 32 -8.86 -1.88 -0.46
C ALA A 32 -7.40 -1.48 -0.67
N ASP A 33 -6.67 -2.31 -1.40
CA ASP A 33 -5.29 -2.04 -1.80
C ASP A 33 -4.46 -1.53 -0.60
N GLY A 34 -4.26 -2.41 0.40
CA GLY A 34 -3.66 -2.03 1.67
C GLY A 34 -2.83 -3.14 2.31
N ALA A 35 -2.19 -2.78 3.42
CA ALA A 35 -1.43 -3.69 4.27
C ALA A 35 -1.61 -3.34 5.74
N ALA A 36 -1.57 -4.33 6.64
CA ALA A 36 -1.58 -4.14 8.09
C ALA A 36 -0.24 -4.46 8.76
N ASP A 37 0.78 -4.73 7.95
CA ASP A 37 2.15 -5.07 8.37
C ASP A 37 3.14 -4.44 7.39
N ILE A 38 3.68 -3.28 7.74
CA ILE A 38 4.61 -2.54 6.86
C ILE A 38 5.94 -3.28 6.68
N PRO A 39 6.56 -3.90 7.68
CA PRO A 39 7.73 -4.77 7.45
C PRO A 39 7.50 -5.88 6.42
N HIS A 40 6.31 -6.50 6.44
CA HIS A 40 5.95 -7.50 5.43
C HIS A 40 5.76 -6.85 4.04
N LEU A 41 5.05 -5.71 3.96
CA LEU A 41 4.92 -4.95 2.72
C LEU A 41 6.29 -4.60 2.12
N VAL A 42 7.22 -4.09 2.94
CA VAL A 42 8.58 -3.76 2.47
C VAL A 42 9.29 -4.98 1.87
N SER A 43 9.09 -6.17 2.44
CA SER A 43 9.64 -7.41 1.86
C SER A 43 9.02 -7.75 0.50
N GLU A 44 7.72 -7.53 0.33
CA GLU A 44 7.01 -7.71 -0.93
C GLU A 44 7.44 -6.68 -1.99
N LEU A 45 7.55 -5.41 -1.62
CA LEU A 45 8.05 -4.35 -2.51
C LEU A 45 9.47 -4.66 -2.99
N LYS A 46 10.33 -5.17 -2.10
CA LYS A 46 11.68 -5.61 -2.49
C LYS A 46 11.62 -6.72 -3.55
N ARG A 47 10.70 -7.68 -3.42
CA ARG A 47 10.48 -8.73 -4.41
C ARG A 47 10.05 -8.16 -5.76
N LEU A 48 9.13 -7.17 -5.78
CA LEU A 48 8.70 -6.49 -7.01
C LEU A 48 9.85 -5.73 -7.67
N ARG A 49 10.68 -5.03 -6.90
CA ARG A 49 11.87 -4.30 -7.39
C ARG A 49 12.91 -5.27 -7.96
N GLN A 50 13.17 -6.38 -7.30
CA GLN A 50 14.09 -7.43 -7.78
C GLN A 50 13.65 -8.03 -9.12
N ALA A 51 12.36 -8.03 -9.45
CA ALA A 51 11.84 -8.45 -10.74
C ALA A 51 12.21 -7.50 -11.91
N LEU A 52 12.76 -6.32 -11.62
CA LEU A 52 13.38 -5.43 -12.63
C LEU A 52 14.79 -5.88 -13.04
N GLY A 53 15.39 -6.79 -12.29
CA GLY A 53 16.75 -7.28 -12.48
C GLY A 53 17.73 -6.78 -11.41
N PRO A 54 18.79 -7.56 -11.14
CA PRO A 54 19.72 -7.27 -10.04
C PRO A 54 20.48 -5.95 -10.20
N GLU A 55 20.83 -5.58 -11.41
CA GLU A 55 21.53 -4.31 -11.69
C GLU A 55 20.64 -3.10 -11.41
N THR A 56 19.36 -3.16 -11.80
CA THR A 56 18.38 -2.10 -11.52
C THR A 56 18.13 -1.96 -10.03
N GLU A 57 17.97 -3.08 -9.30
CA GLU A 57 17.79 -3.02 -7.85
C GLU A 57 19.02 -2.45 -7.15
N ALA A 58 20.25 -2.85 -7.55
CA ALA A 58 21.49 -2.29 -7.00
C ALA A 58 21.62 -0.79 -7.28
N MET A 59 21.25 -0.33 -8.47
CA MET A 59 21.20 1.08 -8.83
C MET A 59 20.21 1.84 -7.93
N MET A 60 19.00 1.33 -7.75
CA MET A 60 17.99 1.96 -6.88
C MET A 60 18.48 2.09 -5.43
N GLN A 61 19.07 1.02 -4.87
CA GLN A 61 19.63 1.04 -3.50
C GLN A 61 20.76 2.06 -3.36
N ARG A 62 21.61 2.21 -4.38
CA ARG A 62 22.69 3.22 -4.39
C ARG A 62 22.09 4.62 -4.29
N HIS A 63 21.12 4.97 -5.14
CA HIS A 63 20.48 6.29 -5.11
C HIS A 63 19.75 6.58 -3.79
N GLU A 64 19.14 5.58 -3.20
CA GLU A 64 18.50 5.66 -1.88
C GLU A 64 19.51 5.95 -0.78
N ALA A 65 20.67 5.28 -0.81
CA ALA A 65 21.75 5.50 0.16
C ALA A 65 22.45 6.86 0.00
N GLU A 66 22.56 7.35 -1.25
CA GLU A 66 23.19 8.63 -1.58
C GLU A 66 22.22 9.82 -1.50
N GLY A 67 20.90 9.57 -1.35
CA GLY A 67 19.87 10.63 -1.35
C GLY A 67 19.65 11.29 -2.71
N THR A 68 20.01 10.62 -3.82
CA THR A 68 19.93 11.13 -5.20
C THR A 68 18.71 10.59 -5.95
N LEU A 69 17.54 10.65 -5.29
CA LEU A 69 16.29 10.05 -5.78
C LEU A 69 15.71 10.76 -7.02
N ASP A 70 16.13 11.95 -7.31
CA ASP A 70 15.78 12.75 -8.51
C ASP A 70 16.61 12.37 -9.74
N HIS A 71 17.61 11.48 -9.60
CA HIS A 71 18.41 11.04 -10.73
C HIS A 71 17.55 10.30 -11.76
N ALA A 72 17.81 10.56 -13.05
CA ALA A 72 16.97 10.09 -14.16
C ALA A 72 16.84 8.56 -14.20
N GLU A 73 17.91 7.81 -13.91
CA GLU A 73 17.84 6.33 -13.92
C GLU A 73 16.97 5.78 -12.76
N TYR A 74 17.00 6.40 -11.56
CA TYR A 74 16.12 6.04 -10.45
C TYR A 74 14.65 6.31 -10.81
N GLN A 75 14.36 7.51 -11.34
CA GLN A 75 13.01 7.89 -11.74
C GLN A 75 12.47 7.02 -12.89
N ALA A 76 13.32 6.55 -13.80
CA ALA A 76 12.93 5.59 -14.83
C ALA A 76 12.51 4.24 -14.23
N ALA A 77 13.24 3.72 -13.23
CA ALA A 77 12.89 2.49 -12.52
C ALA A 77 11.58 2.63 -11.76
N ILE A 78 11.36 3.74 -11.04
CA ILE A 78 10.09 4.05 -10.36
C ILE A 78 8.94 4.13 -11.37
N THR A 79 9.15 4.76 -12.52
CA THR A 79 8.13 4.84 -13.58
C THR A 79 7.72 3.44 -14.05
N ILE A 80 8.67 2.54 -14.27
CA ILE A 80 8.36 1.14 -14.67
C ILE A 80 7.55 0.45 -13.58
N LEU A 81 7.92 0.60 -12.31
CA LEU A 81 7.17 0.02 -11.19
C LEU A 81 5.75 0.58 -11.10
N ASN A 82 5.58 1.88 -11.25
CA ASN A 82 4.28 2.52 -11.26
C ASN A 82 3.36 1.96 -12.37
N TYR A 83 3.88 1.79 -13.59
CA TYR A 83 3.12 1.21 -14.70
C TYR A 83 2.82 -0.29 -14.53
N ARG A 84 3.60 -0.99 -13.71
CA ARG A 84 3.36 -2.41 -13.43
C ARG A 84 2.41 -2.63 -12.27
N HIS A 85 2.41 -1.74 -11.27
CA HIS A 85 1.84 -2.03 -9.96
C HIS A 85 0.88 -0.96 -9.41
N VAL A 86 0.95 0.30 -9.86
CA VAL A 86 0.07 1.39 -9.41
C VAL A 86 -1.07 1.62 -10.41
N CYS A 87 -0.75 1.87 -11.68
CA CYS A 87 -1.75 2.01 -12.73
C CYS A 87 -1.25 1.38 -14.02
N ARG A 88 -1.87 0.25 -14.42
CA ARG A 88 -1.42 -0.62 -15.51
C ARG A 88 -2.00 -0.25 -16.89
N LEU A 89 -2.58 0.92 -17.02
CA LEU A 89 -3.06 1.44 -18.29
C LEU A 89 -1.91 2.08 -19.08
N ASP A 90 -1.86 1.87 -20.38
CA ASP A 90 -0.84 2.47 -21.26
C ASP A 90 -0.88 4.01 -21.24
N ILE A 91 -2.09 4.57 -21.13
CA ILE A 91 -2.32 6.00 -20.93
C ILE A 91 -3.08 6.17 -19.62
N TRP A 92 -2.45 6.85 -18.66
CA TRP A 92 -3.08 7.11 -17.38
C TRP A 92 -4.21 8.14 -17.53
N PRO A 93 -5.42 7.85 -16.97
CA PRO A 93 -6.53 8.79 -16.96
C PRO A 93 -6.16 10.12 -16.28
N ASP A 94 -6.72 11.23 -16.78
CA ASP A 94 -6.53 12.56 -16.19
C ASP A 94 -6.84 12.61 -14.70
N ALA A 95 -7.81 11.82 -14.23
CA ALA A 95 -8.16 11.75 -12.81
C ALA A 95 -7.00 11.19 -11.97
N VAL A 96 -6.28 10.15 -12.46
CA VAL A 96 -5.10 9.58 -11.80
C VAL A 96 -3.96 10.59 -11.81
N ASN A 97 -3.66 11.19 -12.97
CA ASN A 97 -2.60 12.19 -13.07
C ASN A 97 -2.82 13.38 -12.13
N ARG A 98 -4.07 13.91 -12.06
CA ARG A 98 -4.41 15.00 -11.14
C ARG A 98 -4.27 14.58 -9.68
N SER A 99 -4.74 13.38 -9.32
CA SER A 99 -4.61 12.86 -7.95
C SER A 99 -3.16 12.83 -7.48
N LEU A 100 -2.26 12.35 -8.35
CA LEU A 100 -0.83 12.26 -8.01
C LEU A 100 -0.14 13.63 -8.00
N SER A 101 -0.55 14.56 -8.88
CA SER A 101 0.04 15.92 -8.92
C SER A 101 -0.35 16.77 -7.70
N ASP A 102 -1.48 16.47 -7.07
CA ASP A 102 -2.01 17.24 -5.94
C ASP A 102 -1.57 16.67 -4.57
N TRP A 103 -0.68 15.68 -4.55
CA TRP A 103 -0.20 15.11 -3.30
C TRP A 103 0.54 16.13 -2.43
N ASN A 104 0.19 16.18 -1.15
CA ASN A 104 0.98 16.92 -0.18
C ASN A 104 2.22 16.09 0.20
N MET A 105 3.32 16.33 -0.49
CA MET A 105 4.56 15.56 -0.33
C MET A 105 5.18 15.67 1.06
N ALA A 106 4.95 16.75 1.81
CA ALA A 106 5.56 16.92 3.12
C ALA A 106 5.08 15.87 4.14
N PRO A 107 3.77 15.69 4.42
CA PRO A 107 3.29 14.62 5.29
C PRO A 107 3.49 13.23 4.66
N TYR A 108 3.36 13.08 3.34
CA TYR A 108 3.57 11.82 2.65
C TYR A 108 4.99 11.28 2.92
N THR A 109 6.02 12.08 2.65
CA THR A 109 7.42 11.68 2.85
C THR A 109 7.74 11.43 4.33
N ALA A 110 7.18 12.24 5.25
CA ALA A 110 7.41 12.08 6.68
C ALA A 110 6.81 10.77 7.23
N ILE A 111 5.66 10.35 6.71
CA ILE A 111 4.93 9.17 7.19
C ILE A 111 5.39 7.90 6.46
N GLN A 112 5.39 7.91 5.14
CA GLN A 112 5.67 6.74 4.30
C GLN A 112 7.13 6.70 3.83
N GLY A 113 7.55 7.71 3.11
CA GLY A 113 8.86 7.79 2.46
C GLY A 113 8.78 8.53 1.14
N PRO A 114 9.83 8.48 0.30
CA PRO A 114 9.91 9.29 -0.90
C PRO A 114 8.98 8.83 -2.04
N ASN A 115 8.54 7.58 -2.06
CA ASN A 115 7.66 7.00 -3.08
C ASN A 115 7.04 5.68 -2.60
N GLU A 116 6.15 5.08 -3.42
CA GLU A 116 5.42 3.85 -3.09
C GLU A 116 6.32 2.61 -2.90
N PHE A 117 7.56 2.63 -3.37
CA PHE A 117 8.48 1.49 -3.33
C PHE A 117 9.64 1.66 -2.34
N CYS A 118 9.66 2.74 -1.55
CA CYS A 118 10.71 3.05 -0.58
C CYS A 118 10.12 3.60 0.73
N TYR A 119 9.95 2.74 1.72
CA TYR A 119 9.33 3.04 3.01
C TYR A 119 10.40 3.38 4.05
N THR A 120 10.63 4.66 4.31
CA THR A 120 11.62 5.16 5.28
C THR A 120 11.01 6.05 6.36
N GLY A 121 9.73 6.39 6.22
CA GLY A 121 9.02 7.28 7.12
C GLY A 121 8.65 6.66 8.47
N SER A 122 7.89 7.40 9.25
CA SER A 122 7.52 7.01 10.62
C SER A 122 6.66 5.75 10.71
N ILE A 123 5.99 5.34 9.61
CA ILE A 123 5.13 4.15 9.56
C ILE A 123 5.91 2.84 9.36
N LYS A 124 7.21 2.89 9.07
CA LYS A 124 8.02 1.74 8.63
C LYS A 124 7.95 0.49 9.52
N ASP A 125 7.70 0.66 10.80
CA ASP A 125 7.61 -0.42 11.80
C ASP A 125 6.17 -0.72 12.23
N TRP A 126 5.17 -0.06 11.59
CA TRP A 126 3.76 -0.23 11.96
C TRP A 126 3.24 -1.62 11.56
N ASN A 127 2.62 -2.30 12.54
CA ASN A 127 2.03 -3.62 12.35
C ASN A 127 0.81 -3.76 13.27
N ARG A 128 -0.35 -4.09 12.71
CA ARG A 128 -1.61 -4.30 13.43
C ARG A 128 -2.20 -5.70 13.22
N ILE A 129 -1.48 -6.61 12.59
CA ILE A 129 -2.01 -7.96 12.30
C ILE A 129 -2.55 -8.64 13.55
N ALA A 130 -1.81 -8.63 14.65
CA ALA A 130 -2.27 -9.26 15.90
C ALA A 130 -3.52 -8.56 16.48
N ASP A 131 -3.63 -7.25 16.34
CA ASP A 131 -4.75 -6.47 16.85
C ASP A 131 -6.03 -6.66 16.02
N MET A 132 -5.91 -6.98 14.72
CA MET A 132 -7.05 -7.16 13.80
C MET A 132 -8.00 -8.29 14.24
N THR A 133 -7.54 -9.23 15.04
CA THR A 133 -8.38 -10.27 15.67
C THR A 133 -9.49 -9.71 16.56
N ARG A 134 -9.42 -8.43 16.92
CA ARG A 134 -10.41 -7.71 17.74
C ARG A 134 -11.49 -7.00 16.92
N ILE A 135 -11.40 -7.04 15.59
CA ILE A 135 -12.37 -6.40 14.67
C ILE A 135 -13.42 -7.47 14.29
N ASP A 136 -14.53 -7.51 15.02
CA ASP A 136 -15.59 -8.51 14.85
C ASP A 136 -16.58 -8.15 13.73
N GLN A 137 -16.63 -6.89 13.28
CA GLN A 137 -17.54 -6.43 12.25
C GLN A 137 -17.22 -7.11 10.91
N PRO A 138 -18.24 -7.38 10.07
CA PRO A 138 -18.02 -7.93 8.75
C PRO A 138 -17.05 -7.06 7.95
N ALA A 139 -16.01 -7.66 7.40
CA ALA A 139 -14.98 -6.98 6.64
C ALA A 139 -14.84 -7.54 5.22
N LEU A 140 -14.47 -6.68 4.28
CA LEU A 140 -14.13 -7.02 2.91
C LEU A 140 -12.74 -6.52 2.61
N VAL A 141 -11.83 -7.43 2.21
CA VAL A 141 -10.48 -7.11 1.78
C VAL A 141 -10.41 -7.20 0.26
N LEU A 142 -9.95 -6.14 -0.39
CA LEU A 142 -9.86 -6.05 -1.85
C LEU A 142 -8.42 -5.76 -2.28
N CYS A 143 -7.96 -6.35 -3.40
CA CYS A 143 -6.71 -5.94 -4.05
C CYS A 143 -6.68 -6.33 -5.52
N GLY A 144 -5.80 -5.69 -6.29
CA GLY A 144 -5.39 -6.12 -7.61
C GLY A 144 -4.38 -7.29 -7.53
N MET A 145 -4.36 -8.16 -8.56
CA MET A 145 -3.36 -9.24 -8.66
C MET A 145 -1.94 -8.69 -8.83
N HIS A 146 -1.81 -7.50 -9.39
CA HIS A 146 -0.52 -6.88 -9.72
C HIS A 146 -0.22 -5.62 -8.88
N ASP A 147 -1.01 -5.38 -7.85
CA ASP A 147 -0.89 -4.25 -6.95
C ASP A 147 0.48 -4.22 -6.22
N GLU A 148 0.99 -3.03 -5.92
CA GLU A 148 2.19 -2.87 -5.08
C GLU A 148 1.92 -3.28 -3.64
N LEU A 149 0.69 -3.08 -3.14
CA LEU A 149 0.22 -3.65 -1.86
C LEU A 149 -0.29 -5.08 -2.09
N THR A 150 0.62 -5.96 -2.38
CA THR A 150 0.41 -7.26 -3.02
C THR A 150 -0.73 -8.10 -2.45
N PRO A 151 -1.27 -9.08 -3.22
CA PRO A 151 -2.23 -10.06 -2.69
C PRO A 151 -1.77 -10.76 -1.42
N ALA A 152 -0.45 -10.90 -1.19
CA ALA A 152 0.09 -11.46 0.05
C ALA A 152 -0.19 -10.56 1.27
N CYS A 153 -0.13 -9.24 1.10
CA CYS A 153 -0.50 -8.28 2.15
C CYS A 153 -2.00 -8.37 2.48
N SER A 154 -2.84 -8.42 1.44
CA SER A 154 -4.28 -8.57 1.58
C SER A 154 -4.68 -9.91 2.21
N GLN A 155 -4.04 -11.01 1.81
CA GLN A 155 -4.27 -12.33 2.41
C GLN A 155 -3.93 -12.32 3.90
N LYS A 156 -2.82 -11.69 4.28
CA LYS A 156 -2.42 -11.57 5.69
C LYS A 156 -3.43 -10.80 6.54
N MET A 157 -4.04 -9.75 5.99
CA MET A 157 -5.15 -9.04 6.66
C MET A 157 -6.39 -9.90 6.78
N HIS A 158 -6.77 -10.60 5.71
CA HIS A 158 -7.91 -11.52 5.71
C HIS A 158 -7.75 -12.63 6.75
N ASP A 159 -6.59 -13.25 6.82
CA ASP A 159 -6.30 -14.33 7.77
C ASP A 159 -6.37 -13.88 9.24
N ALA A 160 -6.12 -12.58 9.49
CA ALA A 160 -6.17 -12.00 10.83
C ALA A 160 -7.58 -11.52 11.24
N LEU A 161 -8.48 -11.25 10.30
CA LEU A 161 -9.83 -10.76 10.55
C LEU A 161 -10.79 -11.93 10.80
N PRO A 162 -11.51 -12.00 11.96
CA PRO A 162 -12.38 -13.13 12.31
C PRO A 162 -13.58 -13.32 11.35
N ASN A 163 -14.06 -12.22 10.75
CA ASN A 163 -15.26 -12.19 9.93
C ASN A 163 -15.00 -11.40 8.65
N SER A 164 -14.24 -11.98 7.72
CA SER A 164 -13.89 -11.28 6.49
C SER A 164 -14.04 -12.13 5.23
N GLU A 165 -14.20 -11.44 4.10
CA GLU A 165 -14.08 -11.98 2.76
C GLU A 165 -12.91 -11.29 2.05
N ILE A 166 -12.24 -12.00 1.14
CA ILE A 166 -11.19 -11.45 0.29
C ILE A 166 -11.57 -11.54 -1.18
N LYS A 167 -11.30 -10.47 -1.93
CA LYS A 167 -11.48 -10.44 -3.38
C LYS A 167 -10.23 -9.93 -4.06
N VAL A 168 -9.60 -10.77 -4.88
CA VAL A 168 -8.46 -10.42 -5.74
C VAL A 168 -8.94 -10.25 -7.17
N PHE A 169 -8.70 -9.08 -7.77
CA PHE A 169 -9.04 -8.77 -9.15
C PHE A 169 -7.91 -9.20 -10.08
N LYS A 170 -8.15 -10.24 -10.89
CA LYS A 170 -7.10 -10.91 -11.69
C LYS A 170 -6.43 -10.03 -12.75
N ASN A 171 -7.12 -9.01 -13.24
CA ASN A 171 -6.64 -8.17 -14.34
C ASN A 171 -6.22 -6.75 -13.85
N SER A 172 -6.22 -6.53 -12.56
CA SER A 172 -5.88 -5.26 -11.93
C SER A 172 -4.56 -5.38 -11.19
#